data_d9779c9758747c447d550ef41b410c13
#
_entry.id   d9779c9758747c447d550ef41b410c13
#
_cell.length_a   1.000
_cell.length_b   1.000
_cell.length_c   1.000
_cell.angle_alpha   90.00
_cell.angle_beta   90.00
_cell.angle_gamma   90.00
#
_symmetry.space_group_name_H-M   'P 1'
#
loop_
_entity.id
_entity.type
_entity.pdbx_description
1 polymer ?
#
loop_
_entity_poly.entity_id
_entity_poly.type
_entity_poly.pdbx_seq_one_letter_code
_entity_poly.pdbx_strand_id
1 'polypeptide(L)'
;MDSIPVIGTAIVNAPYWLHRLYMSIDYPVDNFVVFNNNGRDQITQEVEALKLVPNKYVKKVSVCHLPANIGCSGAWNLIIKSFMKAPYWIITNHDVMFEPGFLQEMNEKAQDPEVGTIHGSGGGWDVFLLKDWMVKKYGLFDENLYPGYCEDMDYGMRFIHDDIKRVLSLDHGYYHGTQKNDYSDGSQTWRSEPSIANGIHLAHEMNKKYLHLKWSESWQAHVDGETYKTPFDLDELPVSFTTYDLDFVRRKHLGF
;
A
#
# COMPACT_ATOMS: atom_id res chain seq x y z
N MET A 1 0.24 6.17 20.47
CA MET A 1 1.52 6.69 19.89
C MET A 1 1.31 8.15 19.50
N ASP A 2 2.25 9.00 19.80
CA ASP A 2 2.11 10.44 19.56
C ASP A 2 2.44 10.85 18.11
N SER A 3 2.93 9.90 17.31
CA SER A 3 3.25 10.09 15.89
C SER A 3 3.01 8.84 15.07
N ILE A 4 2.79 9.00 13.78
CA ILE A 4 2.74 7.93 12.79
C ILE A 4 4.18 7.51 12.49
N PRO A 5 4.55 6.23 12.62
CA PRO A 5 5.92 5.78 12.41
C PRO A 5 6.38 5.93 10.95
N VAL A 6 5.50 5.58 10.00
CA VAL A 6 5.82 5.63 8.57
C VAL A 6 4.57 5.93 7.74
N ILE A 7 4.70 6.89 6.84
CA ILE A 7 3.85 7.03 5.66
C ILE A 7 4.73 6.76 4.44
N GLY A 8 4.32 5.81 3.60
CA GLY A 8 5.06 5.45 2.39
C GLY A 8 4.21 5.57 1.14
N THR A 9 4.84 6.01 0.06
CA THR A 9 4.23 6.09 -1.26
C THR A 9 5.21 5.72 -2.36
N ALA A 10 4.68 5.29 -3.49
CA ALA A 10 5.45 5.12 -4.71
C ALA A 10 4.91 6.04 -5.80
N ILE A 11 5.80 6.55 -6.63
CA ILE A 11 5.44 7.43 -7.74
C ILE A 11 6.05 6.93 -9.06
N VAL A 12 5.27 6.97 -10.12
CA VAL A 12 5.71 6.65 -11.49
C VAL A 12 5.78 7.92 -12.35
N ASN A 13 4.83 8.83 -12.18
CA ASN A 13 4.72 10.08 -12.94
C ASN A 13 3.95 11.14 -12.14
N ALA A 14 3.68 12.29 -12.75
CA ALA A 14 2.83 13.35 -12.21
C ALA A 14 3.24 13.83 -10.78
N PRO A 15 4.48 14.33 -10.57
CA PRO A 15 5.03 14.69 -9.26
C PRO A 15 4.27 15.82 -8.56
N TYR A 16 3.48 16.59 -9.28
CA TYR A 16 2.58 17.60 -8.70
C TYR A 16 1.64 17.00 -7.63
N TRP A 17 1.12 15.79 -7.86
CA TRP A 17 0.23 15.13 -6.91
C TRP A 17 0.98 14.71 -5.64
N LEU A 18 2.20 14.21 -5.79
CA LEU A 18 3.06 13.89 -4.65
C LEU A 18 3.29 15.10 -3.74
N HIS A 19 3.50 16.29 -4.32
CA HIS A 19 3.64 17.51 -3.54
C HIS A 19 2.36 17.83 -2.77
N ARG A 20 1.20 17.66 -3.37
CA ARG A 20 -0.11 17.84 -2.69
C ARG A 20 -0.30 16.85 -1.54
N LEU A 21 0.02 15.58 -1.76
CA LEU A 21 0.01 14.56 -0.71
C LEU A 21 0.87 15.01 0.47
N TYR A 22 2.13 15.38 0.21
CA TYR A 22 3.06 15.79 1.25
C TYR A 22 2.58 17.01 2.03
N MET A 23 2.04 18.01 1.36
CA MET A 23 1.53 19.23 1.98
C MET A 23 0.23 19.02 2.76
N SER A 24 -0.50 17.94 2.51
CA SER A 24 -1.71 17.60 3.26
C SER A 24 -1.45 16.84 4.58
N ILE A 25 -0.19 16.49 4.86
CA ILE A 25 0.17 15.86 6.13
C ILE A 25 0.09 16.91 7.24
N ASP A 26 -0.89 16.75 8.14
CA ASP A 26 -1.24 17.66 9.23
C ASP A 26 -1.09 17.05 10.63
N TYR A 27 -0.54 15.84 10.72
CA TYR A 27 -0.31 15.09 11.96
C TYR A 27 1.15 14.61 12.05
N PRO A 28 1.75 14.47 13.25
CA PRO A 28 3.14 14.08 13.39
C PRO A 28 3.47 12.75 12.72
N VAL A 29 4.49 12.74 11.87
CA VAL A 29 5.01 11.58 11.13
C VAL A 29 6.51 11.48 11.33
N ASP A 30 7.00 10.33 11.78
CA ASP A 30 8.44 10.14 11.95
C ASP A 30 9.17 10.00 10.61
N ASN A 31 8.60 9.23 9.67
CA ASN A 31 9.20 8.99 8.36
C ASN A 31 8.15 9.11 7.25
N PHE A 32 8.40 10.00 6.31
CA PHE A 32 7.72 10.03 5.02
C PHE A 32 8.68 9.48 3.97
N VAL A 33 8.33 8.38 3.31
CA VAL A 33 9.19 7.72 2.33
C VAL A 33 8.55 7.67 0.96
N VAL A 34 9.34 8.05 -0.05
CA VAL A 34 8.94 8.04 -1.45
C VAL A 34 9.84 7.11 -2.22
N PHE A 35 9.23 6.12 -2.89
CA PHE A 35 9.93 5.33 -3.89
C PHE A 35 9.61 5.89 -5.28
N ASN A 36 10.63 6.50 -5.92
CA ASN A 36 10.54 6.85 -7.33
C ASN A 36 10.62 5.57 -8.16
N ASN A 37 9.47 5.06 -8.51
CA ASN A 37 9.25 3.79 -9.22
C ASN A 37 9.14 4.01 -10.74
N ASN A 38 9.64 5.14 -11.24
CA ASN A 38 9.57 5.49 -12.66
C ASN A 38 10.56 4.67 -13.51
N GLY A 39 11.72 4.34 -12.94
CA GLY A 39 12.81 3.69 -13.68
C GLY A 39 13.51 4.60 -14.70
N ARG A 40 13.22 5.91 -14.66
CA ARG A 40 13.77 6.94 -15.56
C ARG A 40 14.05 8.20 -14.76
N ASP A 41 14.90 9.07 -15.28
CA ASP A 41 15.28 10.32 -14.60
C ASP A 41 14.26 11.46 -14.73
N GLN A 42 13.13 11.21 -15.41
CA GLN A 42 12.18 12.25 -15.80
C GLN A 42 11.60 13.07 -14.64
N ILE A 43 11.39 12.44 -13.47
CA ILE A 43 10.78 13.09 -12.31
C ILE A 43 11.74 13.15 -11.10
N THR A 44 12.99 12.76 -11.29
CA THR A 44 13.96 12.63 -10.21
C THR A 44 14.17 13.95 -9.46
N GLN A 45 14.29 15.06 -10.19
CA GLN A 45 14.56 16.36 -9.59
C GLN A 45 13.37 16.86 -8.75
N GLU A 46 12.15 16.71 -9.27
CA GLU A 46 10.93 17.12 -8.57
C GLU A 46 10.69 16.27 -7.31
N VAL A 47 10.96 14.98 -7.38
CA VAL A 47 10.82 14.09 -6.21
C VAL A 47 11.91 14.38 -5.16
N GLU A 48 13.15 14.61 -5.58
CA GLU A 48 14.24 15.02 -4.68
C GLU A 48 13.98 16.38 -4.04
N ALA A 49 13.39 17.33 -4.77
CA ALA A 49 13.07 18.65 -4.25
C ALA A 49 12.12 18.59 -3.04
N LEU A 50 11.36 17.52 -2.89
CA LEU A 50 10.47 17.33 -1.74
C LEU A 50 11.23 17.36 -0.39
N LYS A 51 12.48 16.92 -0.37
CA LYS A 51 13.34 16.97 0.83
C LYS A 51 13.63 18.39 1.31
N LEU A 52 13.45 19.39 0.43
CA LEU A 52 13.69 20.80 0.70
C LEU A 52 12.40 21.54 1.09
N VAL A 53 11.24 20.91 0.91
CA VAL A 53 9.94 21.50 1.24
C VAL A 53 9.69 21.35 2.74
N PRO A 54 9.55 22.45 3.50
CA PRO A 54 9.29 22.36 4.92
C PRO A 54 7.86 21.85 5.20
N ASN A 55 7.76 20.84 6.04
CA ASN A 55 6.51 20.44 6.67
C ASN A 55 6.78 20.16 8.15
N LYS A 56 6.19 20.97 9.03
CA LYS A 56 6.43 20.91 10.49
C LYS A 56 6.02 19.59 11.14
N TYR A 57 5.19 18.81 10.47
CA TYR A 57 4.69 17.55 10.98
C TYR A 57 5.55 16.35 10.56
N VAL A 58 6.41 16.50 9.55
CA VAL A 58 7.25 15.41 9.05
C VAL A 58 8.68 15.55 9.57
N LYS A 59 9.11 14.59 10.38
CA LYS A 59 10.44 14.60 10.98
C LYS A 59 11.54 14.25 9.98
N LYS A 60 11.27 13.30 9.09
CA LYS A 60 12.24 12.85 8.10
C LYS A 60 11.57 12.52 6.77
N VAL A 61 12.10 13.07 5.68
CA VAL A 61 11.75 12.71 4.31
C VAL A 61 12.87 11.85 3.73
N SER A 62 12.52 10.71 3.15
CA SER A 62 13.45 9.83 2.44
C SER A 62 12.95 9.56 1.03
N VAL A 63 13.83 9.67 0.05
CA VAL A 63 13.53 9.36 -1.36
C VAL A 63 14.49 8.27 -1.81
N CYS A 64 13.96 7.27 -2.49
CA CYS A 64 14.72 6.19 -3.10
C CYS A 64 14.35 6.08 -4.58
N HIS A 65 15.35 6.18 -5.45
CA HIS A 65 15.16 6.05 -6.90
C HIS A 65 15.42 4.60 -7.30
N LEU A 66 14.43 3.99 -7.93
CA LEU A 66 14.52 2.62 -8.42
C LEU A 66 14.97 2.63 -9.90
N PRO A 67 15.82 1.67 -10.30
CA PRO A 67 16.32 1.60 -11.67
C PRO A 67 15.26 1.12 -12.67
N ALA A 68 14.15 0.57 -12.18
CA ALA A 68 13.03 0.09 -12.98
C ALA A 68 11.73 0.20 -12.19
N ASN A 69 10.59 0.18 -12.89
CA ASN A 69 9.29 0.03 -12.26
C ASN A 69 9.18 -1.42 -11.73
N ILE A 70 8.99 -1.56 -10.44
CA ILE A 70 8.84 -2.86 -9.75
C ILE A 70 7.39 -3.19 -9.42
N GLY A 71 6.45 -2.41 -9.95
CA GLY A 71 5.02 -2.58 -9.70
C GLY A 71 4.54 -2.03 -8.37
N CYS A 72 3.24 -2.15 -8.16
CA CYS A 72 2.55 -1.68 -6.96
C CYS A 72 2.92 -2.54 -5.75
N SER A 73 2.73 -3.86 -5.83
CA SER A 73 3.08 -4.82 -4.77
C SER A 73 4.54 -4.70 -4.35
N GLY A 74 5.47 -4.62 -5.33
CA GLY A 74 6.89 -4.49 -5.06
C GLY A 74 7.21 -3.21 -4.29
N ALA A 75 6.60 -2.09 -4.66
CA ALA A 75 6.78 -0.81 -3.98
C ALA A 75 6.20 -0.82 -2.55
N TRP A 76 5.00 -1.38 -2.34
CA TRP A 76 4.41 -1.55 -1.02
C TRP A 76 5.29 -2.43 -0.11
N ASN A 77 5.79 -3.53 -0.66
CA ASN A 77 6.72 -4.41 0.04
C ASN A 77 8.03 -3.70 0.41
N LEU A 78 8.56 -2.84 -0.45
CA LEU A 78 9.75 -2.05 -0.12
C LEU A 78 9.50 -1.06 1.03
N ILE A 79 8.33 -0.43 1.09
CA ILE A 79 7.95 0.42 2.23
C ILE A 79 8.02 -0.38 3.53
N ILE A 80 7.38 -1.55 3.55
CA ILE A 80 7.35 -2.45 4.71
C ILE A 80 8.77 -2.88 5.10
N LYS A 81 9.54 -3.41 4.13
CA LYS A 81 10.91 -3.91 4.33
C LYS A 81 11.89 -2.83 4.79
N SER A 82 11.69 -1.59 4.34
CA SER A 82 12.56 -0.47 4.73
C SER A 82 12.36 0.00 6.16
N PHE A 83 11.20 -0.31 6.77
CA PHE A 83 10.83 0.12 8.11
C PHE A 83 10.32 -1.05 8.96
N MET A 84 11.06 -2.15 9.00
CA MET A 84 10.66 -3.40 9.67
C MET A 84 10.41 -3.27 11.18
N LYS A 85 10.90 -2.21 11.83
CA LYS A 85 10.64 -1.93 13.25
C LYS A 85 9.31 -1.23 13.51
N ALA A 86 8.68 -0.71 12.47
CA ALA A 86 7.41 -0.01 12.63
C ALA A 86 6.32 -1.01 13.05
N PRO A 87 5.46 -0.65 14.00
CA PRO A 87 4.33 -1.48 14.41
C PRO A 87 3.20 -1.48 13.38
N TYR A 88 3.21 -0.52 12.48
CA TYR A 88 2.34 -0.41 11.32
C TYR A 88 2.94 0.53 10.27
N TRP A 89 2.42 0.45 9.07
CA TRP A 89 2.74 1.34 7.94
C TRP A 89 1.44 1.92 7.41
N ILE A 90 1.44 3.23 7.13
CA ILE A 90 0.43 3.84 6.26
C ILE A 90 1.04 3.85 4.86
N ILE A 91 0.34 3.22 3.94
CA ILE A 91 0.73 3.13 2.53
C ILE A 91 -0.34 3.85 1.73
N THR A 92 0.07 4.73 0.84
CA THR A 92 -0.86 5.56 0.06
C THR A 92 -0.38 5.75 -1.37
N ASN A 93 -1.32 5.93 -2.28
CA ASN A 93 -1.03 6.40 -3.62
C ASN A 93 -0.49 7.85 -3.55
N HIS A 94 0.39 8.21 -4.50
CA HIS A 94 1.02 9.53 -4.50
C HIS A 94 0.06 10.67 -4.85
N ASP A 95 -1.09 10.36 -5.38
CA ASP A 95 -2.15 11.27 -5.81
C ASP A 95 -3.32 11.39 -4.80
N VAL A 96 -3.08 10.93 -3.57
CA VAL A 96 -3.97 11.16 -2.43
C VAL A 96 -3.68 12.52 -1.79
N MET A 97 -4.71 13.15 -1.23
CA MET A 97 -4.62 14.35 -0.39
C MET A 97 -5.55 14.17 0.81
N PHE A 98 -5.00 14.18 2.01
CA PHE A 98 -5.76 14.03 3.26
C PHE A 98 -6.55 15.28 3.60
N GLU A 99 -7.77 15.12 4.10
CA GLU A 99 -8.48 16.20 4.79
C GLU A 99 -7.95 16.36 6.24
N PRO A 100 -8.10 17.54 6.82
CA PRO A 100 -7.66 17.77 8.20
C PRO A 100 -8.26 16.76 9.18
N GLY A 101 -7.42 16.16 10.03
CA GLY A 101 -7.83 15.18 11.04
C GLY A 101 -7.82 13.73 10.56
N PHE A 102 -7.73 13.46 9.25
CA PHE A 102 -7.71 12.09 8.71
C PHE A 102 -6.58 11.23 9.29
N LEU A 103 -5.35 11.76 9.30
CA LEU A 103 -4.19 11.04 9.81
C LEU A 103 -4.25 10.85 11.33
N GLN A 104 -4.79 11.84 12.06
CA GLN A 104 -5.01 11.69 13.50
C GLN A 104 -5.97 10.55 13.80
N GLU A 105 -7.13 10.53 13.15
CA GLU A 105 -8.13 9.47 13.32
C GLU A 105 -7.54 8.08 12.97
N MET A 106 -6.81 7.99 11.86
CA MET A 106 -6.15 6.73 11.46
C MET A 106 -5.16 6.25 12.53
N ASN A 107 -4.35 7.15 13.09
CA ASN A 107 -3.42 6.82 14.17
C ASN A 107 -4.15 6.41 15.46
N GLU A 108 -5.24 7.08 15.83
CA GLU A 108 -6.04 6.75 17.01
C GLU A 108 -6.63 5.33 16.90
N LYS A 109 -7.26 5.00 15.77
CA LYS A 109 -7.80 3.66 15.51
C LYS A 109 -6.69 2.58 15.45
N ALA A 110 -5.49 2.94 15.03
CA ALA A 110 -4.34 2.05 15.01
C ALA A 110 -3.84 1.64 16.42
N GLN A 111 -4.22 2.35 17.47
CA GLN A 111 -3.84 1.97 18.84
C GLN A 111 -4.60 0.72 19.33
N ASP A 112 -5.73 0.38 18.73
CA ASP A 112 -6.43 -0.87 19.02
C ASP A 112 -5.58 -2.07 18.52
N PRO A 113 -5.17 -2.98 19.42
CA PRO A 113 -4.33 -4.11 19.06
C PRO A 113 -5.03 -5.14 18.18
N GLU A 114 -6.36 -5.18 18.20
CA GLU A 114 -7.16 -6.13 17.41
C GLU A 114 -7.31 -5.70 15.96
N VAL A 115 -7.14 -4.41 15.67
CA VAL A 115 -7.23 -3.88 14.30
C VAL A 115 -6.07 -4.38 13.47
N GLY A 116 -6.36 -5.03 12.35
CA GLY A 116 -5.37 -5.50 11.38
C GLY A 116 -5.11 -4.50 10.26
N THR A 117 -6.18 -3.94 9.71
CA THR A 117 -6.11 -2.95 8.63
C THR A 117 -7.09 -1.80 8.86
N ILE A 118 -6.69 -0.61 8.39
CA ILE A 118 -7.55 0.58 8.34
C ILE A 118 -7.51 1.10 6.90
N HIS A 119 -8.67 1.38 6.32
CA HIS A 119 -8.81 1.91 4.97
C HIS A 119 -9.43 3.30 5.02
N GLY A 120 -9.05 4.14 4.08
CA GLY A 120 -9.55 5.51 4.02
C GLY A 120 -11.05 5.58 3.71
N SER A 121 -11.53 4.76 2.77
CA SER A 121 -12.95 4.70 2.39
C SER A 121 -13.28 3.36 1.75
N GLY A 122 -14.43 2.80 2.10
CA GLY A 122 -15.02 1.62 1.45
C GLY A 122 -14.15 0.37 1.36
N GLY A 123 -13.09 0.27 2.16
CA GLY A 123 -12.13 -0.84 2.09
C GLY A 123 -11.12 -0.72 0.94
N GLY A 124 -11.05 0.44 0.26
CA GLY A 124 -10.08 0.70 -0.81
C GLY A 124 -8.62 0.69 -0.32
N TRP A 125 -7.70 0.36 -1.22
CA TRP A 125 -6.26 0.25 -0.94
C TRP A 125 -5.44 1.39 -1.56
N ASP A 126 -6.07 2.46 -1.91
CA ASP A 126 -5.44 3.71 -2.34
C ASP A 126 -4.81 4.49 -1.18
N VAL A 127 -5.39 4.36 0.02
CA VAL A 127 -4.79 4.73 1.30
C VAL A 127 -5.20 3.74 2.38
N PHE A 128 -4.22 3.07 2.96
CA PHE A 128 -4.48 2.07 3.98
C PHE A 128 -3.37 2.00 5.03
N LEU A 129 -3.74 1.52 6.19
CA LEU A 129 -2.81 1.16 7.26
C LEU A 129 -2.78 -0.36 7.37
N LEU A 130 -1.57 -0.92 7.47
CA LEU A 130 -1.33 -2.35 7.69
C LEU A 130 -0.52 -2.54 8.97
N LYS A 131 -1.01 -3.36 9.89
CA LYS A 131 -0.31 -3.70 11.13
C LYS A 131 0.81 -4.72 10.88
N ASP A 132 1.87 -4.66 11.67
CA ASP A 132 3.02 -5.56 11.54
C ASP A 132 2.65 -7.04 11.75
N TRP A 133 1.71 -7.32 12.65
CA TRP A 133 1.25 -8.69 12.88
C TRP A 133 0.49 -9.28 11.68
N MET A 134 -0.15 -8.43 10.84
CA MET A 134 -0.74 -8.88 9.58
C MET A 134 0.33 -9.41 8.63
N VAL A 135 1.43 -8.67 8.49
CA VAL A 135 2.56 -9.10 7.64
C VAL A 135 3.21 -10.36 8.20
N LYS A 136 3.33 -10.48 9.52
CA LYS A 136 3.84 -11.71 10.17
C LYS A 136 2.97 -12.93 9.89
N LYS A 137 1.66 -12.75 9.90
CA LYS A 137 0.69 -13.85 9.73
C LYS A 137 0.43 -14.18 8.27
N TYR A 138 0.26 -13.17 7.42
CA TYR A 138 -0.20 -13.33 6.03
C TYR A 138 0.87 -13.05 4.98
N GLY A 139 2.06 -12.63 5.39
CA GLY A 139 3.17 -12.32 4.49
C GLY A 139 3.10 -10.95 3.84
N LEU A 140 3.89 -10.77 2.81
CA LEU A 140 3.95 -9.59 1.95
C LEU A 140 3.00 -9.72 0.77
N PHE A 141 2.79 -8.62 0.04
CA PHE A 141 2.00 -8.62 -1.20
C PHE A 141 2.67 -9.48 -2.28
N ASP A 142 1.88 -10.09 -3.14
CA ASP A 142 2.38 -10.94 -4.22
C ASP A 142 2.90 -10.07 -5.39
N GLU A 143 4.21 -10.10 -5.61
CA GLU A 143 4.88 -9.32 -6.64
C GLU A 143 4.69 -9.87 -8.07
N ASN A 144 4.07 -11.06 -8.21
CA ASN A 144 3.65 -11.55 -9.52
C ASN A 144 2.46 -10.76 -10.10
N LEU A 145 1.74 -10.03 -9.26
CA LEU A 145 0.65 -9.13 -9.66
C LEU A 145 1.22 -7.79 -10.17
N TYR A 146 1.96 -7.87 -11.28
CA TYR A 146 2.69 -6.76 -11.86
C TYR A 146 1.95 -6.19 -13.09
N PRO A 147 2.02 -4.88 -13.37
CA PRO A 147 2.60 -3.81 -12.55
C PRO A 147 1.64 -3.29 -11.47
N GLY A 148 0.40 -3.72 -11.45
CA GLY A 148 -0.63 -3.34 -10.49
C GLY A 148 -1.98 -3.95 -10.82
N TYR A 149 -2.93 -3.73 -9.93
CA TYR A 149 -4.25 -4.36 -9.83
C TYR A 149 -4.23 -5.82 -9.35
N CYS A 150 -5.22 -6.13 -8.55
CA CYS A 150 -5.46 -7.44 -7.92
C CYS A 150 -4.55 -7.78 -6.72
N GLU A 151 -3.54 -6.98 -6.40
CA GLU A 151 -2.68 -7.16 -5.23
C GLU A 151 -3.44 -7.04 -3.89
N ASP A 152 -4.40 -6.14 -3.87
CA ASP A 152 -5.32 -5.91 -2.77
C ASP A 152 -6.31 -7.07 -2.61
N MET A 153 -6.86 -7.56 -3.71
CA MET A 153 -7.73 -8.74 -3.74
C MET A 153 -6.99 -9.98 -3.25
N ASP A 154 -5.78 -10.25 -3.78
CA ASP A 154 -4.94 -11.37 -3.34
C ASP A 154 -4.68 -11.32 -1.83
N TYR A 155 -4.30 -10.14 -1.34
CA TYR A 155 -4.02 -9.99 0.08
C TYR A 155 -5.28 -10.19 0.94
N GLY A 156 -6.41 -9.67 0.50
CA GLY A 156 -7.72 -9.85 1.14
C GLY A 156 -8.14 -11.33 1.23
N MET A 157 -7.85 -12.12 0.18
CA MET A 157 -8.14 -13.55 0.14
C MET A 157 -7.47 -14.32 1.28
N ARG A 158 -6.26 -13.93 1.68
CA ARG A 158 -5.46 -14.65 2.68
C ARG A 158 -6.07 -14.64 4.08
N PHE A 159 -6.94 -13.68 4.38
CA PHE A 159 -7.55 -13.52 5.71
C PHE A 159 -9.07 -13.45 5.70
N ILE A 160 -9.69 -13.80 4.58
CA ILE A 160 -11.15 -13.66 4.45
C ILE A 160 -11.94 -14.48 5.47
N HIS A 161 -11.37 -15.62 5.88
CA HIS A 161 -11.99 -16.53 6.86
C HIS A 161 -11.55 -16.28 8.29
N ASP A 162 -10.64 -15.34 8.48
CA ASP A 162 -10.17 -14.98 9.81
C ASP A 162 -11.01 -13.83 10.39
N ASP A 163 -11.36 -13.94 11.64
CA ASP A 163 -12.04 -12.86 12.38
C ASP A 163 -11.06 -11.73 12.68
N ILE A 164 -10.79 -10.91 11.64
CA ILE A 164 -9.88 -9.78 11.73
C ILE A 164 -10.68 -8.49 11.80
N LYS A 165 -10.42 -7.72 12.85
CA LYS A 165 -11.00 -6.40 12.95
C LYS A 165 -10.42 -5.48 11.87
N ARG A 166 -11.28 -5.02 10.98
CA ARG A 166 -10.96 -4.10 9.89
C ARG A 166 -11.74 -2.81 10.06
N VAL A 167 -11.09 -1.68 9.85
CA VAL A 167 -11.76 -0.39 9.73
C VAL A 167 -11.84 -0.07 8.24
N LEU A 168 -13.03 -0.12 7.66
CA LEU A 168 -13.22 0.01 6.21
C LEU A 168 -13.39 1.46 5.74
N SER A 169 -13.70 2.37 6.66
CA SER A 169 -13.83 3.80 6.38
C SER A 169 -13.53 4.61 7.64
N LEU A 170 -13.05 5.82 7.44
CA LEU A 170 -12.84 6.83 8.47
C LEU A 170 -13.93 7.90 8.38
N ASP A 171 -14.12 8.65 9.48
CA ASP A 171 -15.07 9.76 9.52
C ASP A 171 -14.52 10.98 8.75
N HIS A 172 -13.19 11.20 8.83
CA HIS A 172 -12.49 12.20 8.03
C HIS A 172 -12.19 11.66 6.63
N GLY A 173 -12.27 12.55 5.64
CA GLY A 173 -12.11 12.18 4.24
C GLY A 173 -10.70 12.39 3.68
N TYR A 174 -10.56 12.01 2.43
CA TYR A 174 -9.39 12.30 1.59
C TYR A 174 -9.84 12.51 0.14
N TYR A 175 -8.93 13.01 -0.68
CA TYR A 175 -9.12 13.07 -2.13
C TYR A 175 -8.15 12.11 -2.80
N HIS A 176 -8.63 11.34 -3.77
CA HIS A 176 -7.81 10.57 -4.69
C HIS A 176 -7.86 11.27 -6.05
N GLY A 177 -6.75 11.90 -6.44
CA GLY A 177 -6.77 12.88 -7.53
C GLY A 177 -7.70 14.04 -7.22
N THR A 178 -8.79 14.15 -7.97
CA THR A 178 -9.83 15.17 -7.78
C THR A 178 -11.11 14.64 -7.12
N GLN A 179 -11.19 13.34 -6.88
CA GLN A 179 -12.39 12.67 -6.36
C GLN A 179 -12.29 12.53 -4.84
N LYS A 180 -13.35 12.93 -4.13
CA LYS A 180 -13.42 12.81 -2.67
C LYS A 180 -13.87 11.42 -2.28
N ASN A 181 -13.13 10.78 -1.36
CA ASN A 181 -13.43 9.45 -0.82
C ASN A 181 -13.68 8.37 -1.89
N ASP A 182 -13.02 8.51 -3.03
CA ASP A 182 -13.15 7.57 -4.14
C ASP A 182 -11.85 6.81 -4.35
N TYR A 183 -11.87 5.52 -4.03
CA TYR A 183 -10.75 4.62 -4.24
C TYR A 183 -10.72 4.03 -5.65
N SER A 184 -11.80 4.12 -6.41
CA SER A 184 -11.95 3.34 -7.65
C SER A 184 -11.52 4.09 -8.92
N ASP A 185 -11.71 5.40 -8.98
CA ASP A 185 -11.53 6.17 -10.23
C ASP A 185 -10.61 7.41 -10.09
N GLY A 186 -9.94 7.54 -8.95
CA GLY A 186 -9.10 8.71 -8.64
C GLY A 186 -7.73 8.72 -9.30
N SER A 187 -7.17 7.55 -9.66
CA SER A 187 -5.77 7.41 -10.04
C SER A 187 -5.33 8.33 -11.17
N GLN A 188 -4.31 9.15 -10.89
CA GLN A 188 -3.73 10.09 -11.84
C GLN A 188 -2.54 9.49 -12.60
N THR A 189 -1.98 8.38 -12.13
CA THR A 189 -0.85 7.70 -12.77
C THR A 189 -1.17 7.33 -14.21
N TRP A 190 -2.24 6.57 -14.43
CA TRP A 190 -2.61 6.13 -15.78
C TRP A 190 -3.40 7.20 -16.55
N ARG A 191 -4.08 8.15 -15.86
CA ARG A 191 -4.77 9.27 -16.52
C ARG A 191 -3.79 10.27 -17.12
N SER A 192 -2.60 10.42 -16.51
CA SER A 192 -1.57 11.36 -16.98
C SER A 192 -0.78 10.82 -18.17
N GLU A 193 -0.80 9.52 -18.42
CA GLU A 193 0.02 8.91 -19.49
C GLU A 193 -0.71 7.73 -20.16
N PRO A 194 -1.20 7.92 -21.41
CA PRO A 194 -1.96 6.89 -22.14
C PRO A 194 -1.23 5.56 -22.35
N SER A 195 0.11 5.58 -22.46
CA SER A 195 0.91 4.35 -22.58
C SER A 195 0.83 3.49 -21.34
N ILE A 196 0.81 4.12 -20.16
CA ILE A 196 0.60 3.43 -18.87
C ILE A 196 -0.83 2.90 -18.79
N ALA A 197 -1.83 3.70 -19.19
CA ALA A 197 -3.22 3.28 -19.15
C ALA A 197 -3.44 1.98 -19.94
N ASN A 198 -2.94 1.91 -21.18
CA ASN A 198 -3.07 0.72 -22.01
C ASN A 198 -2.37 -0.50 -21.40
N GLY A 199 -1.15 -0.30 -20.88
CA GLY A 199 -0.37 -1.36 -20.24
C GLY A 199 -1.05 -1.90 -18.97
N ILE A 200 -1.60 -1.04 -18.14
CA ILE A 200 -2.22 -1.42 -16.88
C ILE A 200 -3.55 -2.14 -17.08
N HIS A 201 -4.34 -1.77 -18.07
CA HIS A 201 -5.57 -2.49 -18.39
C HIS A 201 -5.32 -3.92 -18.89
N LEU A 202 -4.30 -4.09 -19.74
CA LEU A 202 -3.88 -5.41 -20.16
C LEU A 202 -3.37 -6.26 -19.00
N ALA A 203 -2.55 -5.67 -18.15
CA ALA A 203 -2.03 -6.34 -16.96
C ALA A 203 -3.14 -6.74 -15.98
N HIS A 204 -4.16 -5.90 -15.79
CA HIS A 204 -5.31 -6.23 -14.96
C HIS A 204 -6.01 -7.52 -15.41
N GLU A 205 -6.25 -7.67 -16.72
CA GLU A 205 -6.84 -8.90 -17.25
C GLU A 205 -5.93 -10.14 -17.08
N MET A 206 -4.62 -9.95 -17.17
CA MET A 206 -3.65 -11.02 -16.90
C MET A 206 -3.61 -11.37 -15.40
N ASN A 207 -3.60 -10.37 -14.55
CA ASN A 207 -3.59 -10.54 -13.10
C ASN A 207 -4.85 -11.23 -12.58
N LYS A 208 -6.02 -10.93 -13.14
CA LYS A 208 -7.26 -11.68 -12.85
C LYS A 208 -7.10 -13.18 -13.17
N LYS A 209 -6.53 -13.51 -14.34
CA LYS A 209 -6.28 -14.91 -14.71
C LYS A 209 -5.32 -15.58 -13.73
N TYR A 210 -4.29 -14.86 -13.29
CA TYR A 210 -3.36 -15.34 -12.27
C TYR A 210 -4.07 -15.59 -10.93
N LEU A 211 -4.95 -14.68 -10.49
CA LEU A 211 -5.77 -14.88 -9.29
C LEU A 211 -6.65 -16.13 -9.40
N HIS A 212 -7.28 -16.36 -10.55
CA HIS A 212 -8.08 -17.57 -10.78
C HIS A 212 -7.24 -18.83 -10.67
N LEU A 213 -6.02 -18.82 -11.18
CA LEU A 213 -5.10 -19.96 -11.06
C LEU A 213 -4.62 -20.15 -9.61
N LYS A 214 -4.34 -19.05 -8.91
CA LYS A 214 -3.82 -19.06 -7.54
C LYS A 214 -4.87 -19.52 -6.53
N TRP A 215 -6.10 -19.03 -6.67
CA TRP A 215 -7.19 -19.22 -5.72
C TRP A 215 -8.28 -20.15 -6.22
N SER A 216 -7.99 -20.91 -7.27
CA SER A 216 -8.88 -21.78 -8.04
C SER A 216 -10.26 -21.20 -8.39
N GLU A 217 -10.95 -21.74 -9.39
CA GLU A 217 -12.26 -21.29 -9.88
C GLU A 217 -12.39 -19.75 -10.04
N SER A 218 -13.42 -19.14 -9.52
CA SER A 218 -13.68 -17.72 -9.77
C SER A 218 -13.43 -16.87 -8.52
N TRP A 219 -12.64 -15.81 -8.66
CA TRP A 219 -12.50 -14.82 -7.60
C TRP A 219 -13.86 -14.22 -7.17
N GLN A 220 -14.89 -14.30 -8.02
CA GLN A 220 -16.25 -13.89 -7.72
C GLN A 220 -16.89 -14.78 -6.64
N ALA A 221 -16.61 -16.07 -6.67
CA ALA A 221 -17.07 -16.99 -5.63
C ALA A 221 -16.57 -16.60 -4.23
N HIS A 222 -15.38 -16.00 -4.19
CA HIS A 222 -14.84 -15.42 -2.99
C HIS A 222 -15.64 -14.22 -2.47
N VAL A 223 -16.05 -13.31 -3.35
CA VAL A 223 -16.91 -12.18 -2.98
C VAL A 223 -18.26 -12.69 -2.45
N ASP A 224 -18.75 -13.79 -2.97
CA ASP A 224 -19.99 -14.44 -2.57
C ASP A 224 -19.85 -15.32 -1.31
N GLY A 225 -18.64 -15.38 -0.70
CA GLY A 225 -18.36 -16.13 0.53
C GLY A 225 -18.09 -17.62 0.32
N GLU A 226 -17.99 -18.07 -0.91
CA GLU A 226 -17.55 -19.41 -1.26
C GLU A 226 -16.04 -19.49 -1.37
N THR A 227 -15.46 -20.47 -0.77
CA THR A 227 -14.13 -20.37 -0.26
C THR A 227 -13.04 -21.06 -1.02
N TYR A 228 -11.95 -20.36 -1.14
CA TYR A 228 -10.61 -20.94 -1.30
C TYR A 228 -9.90 -20.91 0.04
N LYS A 229 -9.44 -22.06 0.52
CA LYS A 229 -8.74 -22.16 1.79
C LYS A 229 -7.25 -21.84 1.62
N THR A 230 -6.70 -22.18 0.47
CA THR A 230 -5.26 -22.07 0.19
C THR A 230 -5.01 -21.72 -1.28
N PRO A 231 -3.96 -20.93 -1.60
CA PRO A 231 -3.58 -20.67 -2.97
C PRO A 231 -3.18 -21.94 -3.71
N PHE A 232 -3.56 -22.05 -4.99
CA PHE A 232 -3.24 -23.17 -5.87
C PHE A 232 -3.70 -24.53 -5.35
N ASP A 233 -4.83 -24.59 -4.63
CA ASP A 233 -5.40 -25.81 -4.04
C ASP A 233 -4.43 -26.60 -3.14
N LEU A 234 -3.54 -25.91 -2.46
CA LEU A 234 -2.59 -26.49 -1.52
C LEU A 234 -3.20 -26.57 -0.12
N ASP A 235 -2.98 -27.68 0.59
CA ASP A 235 -3.42 -27.86 1.98
C ASP A 235 -2.74 -26.90 2.93
N GLU A 236 -1.51 -26.47 2.61
CA GLU A 236 -0.74 -25.48 3.36
C GLU A 236 -0.07 -24.50 2.39
N LEU A 237 -0.02 -23.23 2.78
CA LEU A 237 0.71 -22.21 2.03
C LEU A 237 2.20 -22.52 2.03
N PRO A 238 2.87 -22.62 0.86
CA PRO A 238 4.31 -22.74 0.84
C PRO A 238 4.95 -21.53 1.51
N VAL A 239 5.75 -21.75 2.55
CA VAL A 239 6.44 -20.70 3.30
C VAL A 239 7.25 -19.76 2.38
N SER A 240 7.85 -20.32 1.35
CA SER A 240 8.60 -19.55 0.34
C SER A 240 7.75 -18.65 -0.55
N PHE A 241 6.44 -18.85 -0.55
CA PHE A 241 5.53 -18.23 -1.50
C PHE A 241 4.83 -16.98 -0.95
N THR A 242 4.41 -17.03 0.32
CA THR A 242 3.52 -16.01 0.91
C THR A 242 4.01 -15.46 2.23
N THR A 243 4.90 -16.14 2.91
CA THR A 243 5.33 -15.71 4.24
C THR A 243 6.64 -14.93 4.19
N TYR A 244 6.64 -13.79 4.87
CA TYR A 244 7.83 -13.01 5.14
C TYR A 244 8.03 -12.98 6.66
N ASP A 245 9.00 -13.77 7.15
CA ASP A 245 9.30 -13.81 8.59
C ASP A 245 9.99 -12.50 9.01
N LEU A 246 9.17 -11.53 9.36
CA LEU A 246 9.62 -10.24 9.87
C LEU A 246 10.47 -10.38 11.14
N ASP A 247 10.13 -11.31 12.02
CA ASP A 247 10.85 -11.49 13.28
C ASP A 247 12.21 -12.14 13.03
N PHE A 248 12.29 -13.09 12.08
CA PHE A 248 13.58 -13.64 11.66
C PHE A 248 14.49 -12.57 11.07
N VAL A 249 13.95 -11.74 10.16
CA VAL A 249 14.72 -10.66 9.54
C VAL A 249 15.15 -9.62 10.58
N ARG A 250 14.26 -9.25 11.51
CA ARG A 250 14.59 -8.35 12.62
C ARG A 250 15.73 -8.90 13.46
N ARG A 251 15.63 -10.15 13.92
CA ARG A 251 16.69 -10.80 14.71
C ARG A 251 18.01 -10.90 13.95
N LYS A 252 17.96 -11.34 12.70
CA LYS A 252 19.17 -11.59 11.91
C LYS A 252 19.89 -10.32 11.48
N HIS A 253 19.14 -9.29 11.07
CA HIS A 253 19.74 -8.10 10.45
C HIS A 253 19.74 -6.86 11.33
N LEU A 254 18.91 -6.82 12.34
CA LEU A 254 18.73 -5.65 13.21
C LEU A 254 19.17 -5.91 14.67
N GLY A 255 19.49 -7.16 15.02
CA GLY A 255 20.08 -7.53 16.31
C GLY A 255 19.14 -7.50 17.50
N PHE A 256 17.84 -7.80 17.33
CA PHE A 256 16.90 -7.99 18.45
C PHE A 256 15.97 -9.17 18.25
#